data_24242dfb559b4a01d89117a3f7c29de7
#
_entry.id   24242dfb559b4a01d89117a3f7c29de7
#
_cell.length_a   1.000
_cell.length_b   1.000
_cell.length_c   1.000
_cell.angle_alpha   90.00
_cell.angle_beta   90.00
_cell.angle_gamma   90.00
#
_symmetry.space_group_name_H-M   'P 1'
#
loop_
_entity.id
_entity.type
_entity.pdbx_description
1 polymer ?
#
loop_
_entity_poly.entity_id
_entity_poly.type
_entity_poly.pdbx_seq_one_letter_code
_entity_poly.pdbx_strand_id
1 'polypeptide(L)'
;MQISAYTYTNRGGRDHNEDSLRAAADQGVFVLADGLGGHGRGEVASALAVDALFTAMTQAEALDGETLLDLFQKANETILRQQGKPGQEEMRTTAVALNLTGDTAVWAHIGDSRLYRFSGGELAGVTADHSVTYRKFLGGEISYMDVYHDDDRSRLLRVLGKEPCRPEAGQGSVSPGDAFLLCSDGFWEYVYNEEIQADLCKARTPKEWAELMLLRHIRRTPPGNDNFSLITVFVEALE
;
A
#
# COMPACT_ATOMS: atom_id res chain seq x y z
N MET A 1 -20.92 -9.23 -0.01
CA MET A 1 -19.66 -9.78 -0.56
C MET A 1 -18.92 -10.51 0.55
N GLN A 2 -18.43 -11.73 0.29
CA GLN A 2 -17.60 -12.47 1.24
C GLN A 2 -16.14 -12.25 0.89
N ILE A 3 -15.36 -11.72 1.84
CA ILE A 3 -13.93 -11.39 1.68
C ILE A 3 -13.16 -12.06 2.80
N SER A 4 -12.04 -12.67 2.46
CA SER A 4 -11.03 -13.08 3.42
C SER A 4 -9.75 -12.26 3.23
N ALA A 5 -9.05 -11.98 4.33
CA ALA A 5 -7.83 -11.20 4.30
C ALA A 5 -6.81 -11.69 5.33
N TYR A 6 -5.56 -11.39 5.08
CA TYR A 6 -4.46 -11.61 6.03
C TYR A 6 -3.52 -10.40 6.01
N THR A 7 -3.02 -10.03 7.18
CA THR A 7 -2.11 -8.89 7.36
C THR A 7 -0.79 -9.36 7.95
N TYR A 8 0.30 -8.77 7.51
CA TYR A 8 1.62 -8.99 8.07
C TYR A 8 2.41 -7.69 8.07
N THR A 9 3.14 -7.44 9.14
CA THR A 9 4.07 -6.32 9.25
C THR A 9 5.30 -6.73 10.05
N ASN A 10 6.46 -6.21 9.68
CA ASN A 10 7.71 -6.50 10.34
C ASN A 10 8.69 -5.33 10.21
N ARG A 11 9.44 -5.07 11.27
CA ARG A 11 10.45 -4.00 11.29
C ARG A 11 11.67 -4.26 10.39
N GLY A 12 11.82 -5.47 9.85
CA GLY A 12 13.03 -5.85 9.11
C GLY A 12 14.29 -5.72 9.95
N GLY A 13 15.29 -5.10 9.37
CA GLY A 13 16.57 -4.81 10.02
C GLY A 13 16.63 -3.43 10.71
N ARG A 14 15.50 -2.70 10.82
CA ARG A 14 15.42 -1.39 11.46
C ARG A 14 15.18 -1.50 12.96
N ASP A 15 15.46 -0.43 13.72
CA ASP A 15 15.19 -0.38 15.16
C ASP A 15 13.68 -0.28 15.46
N HIS A 16 12.94 0.45 14.63
CA HIS A 16 11.50 0.70 14.73
C HIS A 16 10.78 0.25 13.47
N ASN A 17 9.49 -0.02 13.60
CA ASN A 17 8.61 -0.23 12.46
C ASN A 17 7.83 1.06 12.21
N GLU A 18 8.10 1.71 11.09
CA GLU A 18 7.43 2.93 10.67
C GLU A 18 6.23 2.66 9.73
N ASP A 19 6.03 1.39 9.33
CA ASP A 19 4.83 0.96 8.62
C ASP A 19 3.62 0.88 9.55
N SER A 20 2.45 1.22 9.03
CA SER A 20 1.16 1.04 9.69
C SER A 20 0.14 0.44 8.74
N LEU A 21 -0.76 -0.40 9.25
CA LEU A 21 -1.83 -0.98 8.45
C LEU A 21 -3.07 -1.29 9.28
N ARG A 22 -4.25 -1.25 8.63
CA ARG A 22 -5.53 -1.72 9.19
C ARG A 22 -6.36 -2.40 8.10
N ALA A 23 -7.10 -3.43 8.51
CA ALA A 23 -7.96 -4.20 7.63
C ALA A 23 -9.28 -4.55 8.36
N ALA A 24 -10.40 -4.39 7.66
CA ALA A 24 -11.73 -4.85 8.07
C ALA A 24 -12.37 -5.58 6.88
N ALA A 25 -12.15 -6.89 6.81
CA ALA A 25 -12.63 -7.72 5.69
C ALA A 25 -14.16 -7.75 5.61
N ASP A 26 -14.85 -7.71 6.76
CA ASP A 26 -16.31 -7.63 6.88
C ASP A 26 -16.90 -6.31 6.35
N GLN A 27 -16.09 -5.25 6.28
CA GLN A 27 -16.46 -3.94 5.74
C GLN A 27 -15.80 -3.65 4.38
N GLY A 28 -14.93 -4.54 3.91
CA GLY A 28 -14.20 -4.36 2.65
C GLY A 28 -13.19 -3.22 2.68
N VAL A 29 -12.67 -2.82 3.84
CA VAL A 29 -11.77 -1.67 3.99
C VAL A 29 -10.36 -2.11 4.38
N PHE A 30 -9.37 -1.65 3.61
CA PHE A 30 -7.95 -1.98 3.79
C PHE A 30 -7.10 -0.73 3.58
N VAL A 31 -6.19 -0.44 4.51
CA VAL A 31 -5.30 0.73 4.45
C VAL A 31 -3.90 0.31 4.90
N LEU A 32 -2.88 0.76 4.19
CA LEU A 32 -1.48 0.59 4.52
C LEU A 32 -0.75 1.91 4.25
N ALA A 33 0.20 2.25 5.11
CA ALA A 33 1.04 3.44 4.99
C ALA A 33 2.46 3.11 5.47
N ASP A 34 3.46 3.65 4.76
CA ASP A 34 4.87 3.54 5.06
C ASP A 34 5.38 4.91 5.52
N GLY A 35 5.90 4.95 6.73
CA GLY A 35 6.29 6.19 7.40
C GLY A 35 7.68 6.66 6.99
N LEU A 36 7.79 7.93 6.65
CA LEU A 36 9.01 8.58 6.20
C LEU A 36 9.43 9.66 7.21
N GLY A 37 10.61 9.51 7.78
CA GLY A 37 11.14 10.51 8.68
C GLY A 37 12.14 9.89 9.67
N GLY A 38 13.35 10.41 9.72
CA GLY A 38 14.34 9.96 10.68
C GLY A 38 13.90 10.20 12.14
N HIS A 39 14.40 9.35 13.08
CA HIS A 39 14.20 9.48 14.52
C HIS A 39 12.79 9.18 15.05
N GLY A 40 12.10 8.16 14.52
CA GLY A 40 10.83 7.66 15.05
C GLY A 40 9.61 8.54 14.75
N ARG A 41 9.65 9.28 13.66
CA ARG A 41 8.57 10.22 13.26
C ARG A 41 7.73 9.69 12.11
N GLY A 42 8.29 8.78 11.32
CA GLY A 42 7.58 8.05 10.28
C GLY A 42 6.44 7.23 10.86
N GLU A 43 6.67 6.54 11.99
CA GLU A 43 5.65 5.74 12.69
C GLU A 43 4.42 6.57 13.12
N VAL A 44 4.64 7.83 13.52
CA VAL A 44 3.53 8.74 13.90
C VAL A 44 2.76 9.15 12.66
N ALA A 45 3.44 9.48 11.56
CA ALA A 45 2.79 9.90 10.32
C ALA A 45 1.96 8.76 9.70
N SER A 46 2.54 7.56 9.59
CA SER A 46 1.84 6.39 9.05
C SER A 46 0.64 5.98 9.91
N ALA A 47 0.78 5.98 11.24
CA ALA A 47 -0.32 5.69 12.15
C ALA A 47 -1.46 6.71 12.00
N LEU A 48 -1.16 8.01 11.95
CA LEU A 48 -2.16 9.06 11.75
C LEU A 48 -2.88 8.93 10.39
N ALA A 49 -2.14 8.63 9.31
CA ALA A 49 -2.72 8.43 7.99
C ALA A 49 -3.67 7.22 7.98
N VAL A 50 -3.21 6.08 8.51
CA VAL A 50 -4.01 4.85 8.57
C VAL A 50 -5.25 5.04 9.42
N ASP A 51 -5.13 5.65 10.60
CA ASP A 51 -6.29 5.87 11.49
C ASP A 51 -7.30 6.84 10.90
N ALA A 52 -6.84 7.92 10.26
CA ALA A 52 -7.73 8.90 9.62
C ALA A 52 -8.48 8.28 8.43
N LEU A 53 -7.76 7.63 7.52
CA LEU A 53 -8.34 7.00 6.33
C LEU A 53 -9.27 5.83 6.72
N PHE A 54 -8.81 4.92 7.54
CA PHE A 54 -9.58 3.75 7.94
C PHE A 54 -10.88 4.14 8.66
N THR A 55 -10.82 5.06 9.62
CA THR A 55 -12.00 5.51 10.36
C THR A 55 -13.01 6.19 9.43
N ALA A 56 -12.54 7.06 8.54
CA ALA A 56 -13.42 7.76 7.61
C ALA A 56 -14.03 6.80 6.58
N MET A 57 -13.26 5.84 6.06
CA MET A 57 -13.74 4.84 5.10
C MET A 57 -14.79 3.90 5.71
N THR A 58 -14.60 3.45 6.95
CA THR A 58 -15.55 2.57 7.64
C THR A 58 -16.86 3.27 8.04
N GLN A 59 -16.86 4.60 8.11
CA GLN A 59 -18.03 5.42 8.45
C GLN A 59 -18.75 5.99 7.21
N ALA A 60 -18.14 5.87 6.03
CA ALA A 60 -18.73 6.40 4.80
C ALA A 60 -19.89 5.54 4.34
N GLU A 61 -21.01 6.17 3.96
CA GLU A 61 -22.18 5.48 3.38
C GLU A 61 -21.88 4.94 1.97
N ALA A 62 -21.05 5.65 1.21
CA ALA A 62 -20.57 5.25 -0.10
C ALA A 62 -19.17 5.80 -0.33
N LEU A 63 -18.34 5.03 -1.05
CA LEU A 63 -17.00 5.42 -1.43
C LEU A 63 -16.86 5.31 -2.95
N ASP A 64 -16.54 6.44 -3.56
CA ASP A 64 -16.06 6.53 -4.94
C ASP A 64 -14.66 7.14 -4.98
N GLY A 65 -14.10 7.28 -6.17
CA GLY A 65 -12.75 7.81 -6.33
C GLY A 65 -12.60 9.24 -5.83
N GLU A 66 -13.59 10.11 -6.03
CA GLU A 66 -13.58 11.51 -5.58
C GLU A 66 -13.63 11.61 -4.06
N THR A 67 -14.56 10.90 -3.45
CA THR A 67 -14.67 10.80 -1.99
C THR A 67 -13.36 10.29 -1.37
N LEU A 68 -12.76 9.27 -1.96
CA LEU A 68 -11.51 8.71 -1.45
C LEU A 68 -10.34 9.70 -1.57
N LEU A 69 -10.26 10.47 -2.67
CA LEU A 69 -9.27 11.54 -2.80
C LEU A 69 -9.44 12.62 -1.73
N ASP A 70 -10.69 13.01 -1.40
CA ASP A 70 -10.97 13.96 -0.32
C ASP A 70 -10.56 13.43 1.06
N LEU A 71 -10.71 12.13 1.30
CA LEU A 71 -10.23 11.50 2.53
C LEU A 71 -8.71 11.55 2.65
N PHE A 72 -7.98 11.38 1.54
CA PHE A 72 -6.53 11.56 1.52
C PHE A 72 -6.12 13.01 1.81
N GLN A 73 -6.85 14.02 1.31
CA GLN A 73 -6.61 15.43 1.66
C GLN A 73 -6.78 15.67 3.16
N LYS A 74 -7.86 15.15 3.76
CA LYS A 74 -8.12 15.27 5.21
C LYS A 74 -7.05 14.55 6.04
N ALA A 75 -6.56 13.40 5.58
CA ALA A 75 -5.44 12.71 6.23
C ALA A 75 -4.16 13.56 6.15
N ASN A 76 -3.87 14.19 5.01
CA ASN A 76 -2.76 15.11 4.83
C ASN A 76 -2.84 16.29 5.80
N GLU A 77 -4.01 16.95 5.90
CA GLU A 77 -4.23 18.05 6.85
C GLU A 77 -3.99 17.62 8.30
N THR A 78 -4.35 16.39 8.65
CA THR A 78 -4.13 15.85 9.99
C THR A 78 -2.64 15.73 10.30
N ILE A 79 -1.84 15.25 9.35
CA ILE A 79 -0.39 15.16 9.47
C ILE A 79 0.23 16.57 9.55
N LEU A 80 -0.16 17.48 8.65
CA LEU A 80 0.34 18.86 8.65
C LEU A 80 0.07 19.60 9.98
N ARG A 81 -1.10 19.41 10.58
CA ARG A 81 -1.40 19.94 11.91
C ARG A 81 -0.48 19.37 12.99
N GLN A 82 -0.16 18.08 12.90
CA GLN A 82 0.74 17.44 13.85
C GLN A 82 2.19 17.90 13.68
N GLN A 83 2.64 18.22 12.46
CA GLN A 83 3.95 18.80 12.18
C GLN A 83 4.19 20.14 12.88
N GLY A 84 3.14 20.86 13.28
CA GLY A 84 3.24 22.07 14.11
C GLY A 84 3.77 21.83 15.53
N LYS A 85 3.94 20.59 15.98
CA LYS A 85 4.51 20.27 17.29
C LYS A 85 6.02 20.14 17.21
N PRO A 86 6.76 20.63 18.26
CA PRO A 86 8.22 20.51 18.27
C PRO A 86 8.71 19.08 18.04
N GLY A 87 9.61 18.96 17.09
CA GLY A 87 10.25 17.71 16.78
C GLY A 87 9.49 16.82 15.78
N GLN A 88 8.37 17.26 15.18
CA GLN A 88 7.56 16.51 14.22
C GLN A 88 7.48 17.15 12.82
N GLU A 89 8.29 18.16 12.56
CA GLU A 89 8.21 19.03 11.38
C GLU A 89 8.44 18.29 10.06
N GLU A 90 9.21 17.20 10.10
CA GLU A 90 9.61 16.45 8.90
C GLU A 90 8.88 15.12 8.71
N MET A 91 7.89 14.80 9.56
CA MET A 91 7.18 13.54 9.44
C MET A 91 6.31 13.49 8.19
N ARG A 92 6.42 12.42 7.44
CA ARG A 92 5.69 12.15 6.19
C ARG A 92 5.36 10.68 6.11
N THR A 93 4.49 10.32 5.18
CA THR A 93 4.17 8.91 4.92
C THR A 93 3.62 8.73 3.50
N THR A 94 3.78 7.53 2.97
CA THR A 94 2.96 7.05 1.85
C THR A 94 1.58 6.68 2.36
N ALA A 95 0.66 6.36 1.48
CA ALA A 95 -0.56 5.64 1.82
C ALA A 95 -1.13 4.93 0.59
N VAL A 96 -1.70 3.75 0.79
CA VAL A 96 -2.53 3.04 -0.16
C VAL A 96 -3.78 2.51 0.54
N ALA A 97 -4.94 2.72 -0.07
CA ALA A 97 -6.22 2.32 0.49
C ALA A 97 -7.07 1.61 -0.57
N LEU A 98 -7.81 0.59 -0.14
CA LEU A 98 -8.75 -0.18 -0.96
C LEU A 98 -10.08 -0.30 -0.22
N ASN A 99 -11.17 -0.06 -0.95
CA ASN A 99 -12.53 -0.40 -0.54
C ASN A 99 -13.14 -1.38 -1.54
N LEU A 100 -13.77 -2.42 -1.02
CA LEU A 100 -14.51 -3.42 -1.77
C LEU A 100 -15.97 -3.39 -1.32
N THR A 101 -16.89 -3.03 -2.21
CA THR A 101 -18.34 -2.95 -1.90
C THR A 101 -19.16 -3.42 -3.09
N GLY A 102 -20.08 -4.35 -2.87
CA GLY A 102 -20.91 -4.92 -3.95
C GLY A 102 -20.04 -5.67 -4.96
N ASP A 103 -20.00 -5.19 -6.19
CA ASP A 103 -19.17 -5.69 -7.29
C ASP A 103 -18.06 -4.70 -7.71
N THR A 104 -17.75 -3.77 -6.81
CA THR A 104 -16.85 -2.66 -7.14
C THR A 104 -15.67 -2.59 -6.16
N ALA A 105 -14.48 -2.39 -6.70
CA ALA A 105 -13.28 -1.97 -5.99
C ALA A 105 -13.01 -0.51 -6.26
N VAL A 106 -12.77 0.29 -5.21
CA VAL A 106 -12.29 1.66 -5.28
C VAL A 106 -11.00 1.76 -4.49
N TRP A 107 -9.98 2.39 -5.04
CA TRP A 107 -8.69 2.55 -4.38
C TRP A 107 -8.12 3.94 -4.61
N ALA A 108 -7.23 4.34 -3.70
CA ALA A 108 -6.38 5.50 -3.91
C ALA A 108 -5.00 5.26 -3.27
N HIS A 109 -3.99 5.97 -3.77
CA HIS A 109 -2.65 5.91 -3.24
C HIS A 109 -1.90 7.23 -3.38
N ILE A 110 -0.87 7.40 -2.57
CA ILE A 110 0.15 8.44 -2.66
C ILE A 110 1.48 7.87 -2.16
N GLY A 111 2.56 8.04 -2.93
CA GLY A 111 3.86 7.42 -2.66
C GLY A 111 4.09 6.19 -3.53
N ASP A 112 4.82 5.22 -3.01
CA ASP A 112 5.25 4.00 -3.67
C ASP A 112 4.82 2.72 -2.93
N SER A 113 4.02 2.83 -1.87
CA SER A 113 3.22 1.71 -1.39
C SER A 113 2.21 1.33 -2.46
N ARG A 114 2.17 0.04 -2.82
CA ARG A 114 1.46 -0.45 -4.01
C ARG A 114 0.18 -1.19 -3.68
N LEU A 115 -0.80 -1.07 -4.58
CA LEU A 115 -1.92 -1.99 -4.73
C LEU A 115 -1.73 -2.80 -6.01
N TYR A 116 -1.69 -4.13 -5.88
CA TYR A 116 -1.77 -5.08 -6.97
C TYR A 116 -3.19 -5.64 -7.06
N ARG A 117 -3.70 -5.78 -8.27
CA ARG A 117 -5.02 -6.35 -8.57
C ARG A 117 -4.86 -7.55 -9.48
N PHE A 118 -5.48 -8.66 -9.11
CA PHE A 118 -5.47 -9.91 -9.88
C PHE A 118 -6.90 -10.31 -10.20
N SER A 119 -7.15 -10.70 -11.45
CA SER A 119 -8.43 -11.24 -11.91
C SER A 119 -8.19 -12.51 -12.71
N GLY A 120 -8.95 -13.56 -12.41
CA GLY A 120 -8.74 -14.86 -13.02
C GLY A 120 -7.33 -15.47 -12.80
N GLY A 121 -6.64 -15.06 -11.73
CA GLY A 121 -5.27 -15.49 -11.42
C GLY A 121 -4.16 -14.70 -12.15
N GLU A 122 -4.53 -13.75 -13.01
CA GLU A 122 -3.60 -12.92 -13.77
C GLU A 122 -3.48 -11.52 -13.18
N LEU A 123 -2.29 -10.91 -13.29
CA LEU A 123 -2.06 -9.53 -12.85
C LEU A 123 -2.84 -8.55 -13.75
N ALA A 124 -3.91 -7.98 -13.21
CA ALA A 124 -4.78 -7.01 -13.92
C ALA A 124 -4.27 -5.57 -13.81
N GLY A 125 -3.45 -5.26 -12.81
CA GLY A 125 -2.87 -3.94 -12.66
C GLY A 125 -2.11 -3.72 -11.35
N VAL A 126 -1.22 -2.73 -11.37
CA VAL A 126 -0.46 -2.23 -10.21
C VAL A 126 -0.57 -0.71 -10.19
N THR A 127 -0.66 -0.10 -9.03
CA THR A 127 -0.58 1.36 -8.89
C THR A 127 0.77 1.88 -9.37
N ALA A 128 0.78 3.07 -9.95
CA ALA A 128 1.99 3.72 -10.44
C ALA A 128 2.70 4.46 -9.30
N ASP A 129 3.97 4.14 -9.03
CA ASP A 129 4.71 4.78 -7.95
C ASP A 129 4.88 6.28 -8.19
N HIS A 130 4.71 7.08 -7.16
CA HIS A 130 5.03 8.50 -7.18
C HIS A 130 6.52 8.73 -6.82
N SER A 131 7.43 8.07 -7.56
CA SER A 131 8.88 8.10 -7.33
C SER A 131 9.64 8.66 -8.54
N VAL A 132 10.89 9.06 -8.29
CA VAL A 132 11.82 9.47 -9.35
C VAL A 132 12.09 8.31 -10.29
N THR A 133 12.32 7.13 -9.74
CA THR A 133 12.62 5.91 -10.50
C THR A 133 11.48 5.52 -11.43
N TYR A 134 10.24 5.53 -10.94
CA TYR A 134 9.09 5.22 -11.81
C TYR A 134 8.92 6.24 -12.93
N ARG A 135 9.24 7.51 -12.68
CA ARG A 135 9.25 8.54 -13.73
C ARG A 135 10.33 8.31 -14.78
N LYS A 136 11.53 7.84 -14.38
CA LYS A 136 12.59 7.42 -15.33
C LYS A 136 12.10 6.26 -16.21
N PHE A 137 11.40 5.28 -15.61
CA PHE A 137 10.80 4.18 -16.36
C PHE A 137 9.77 4.68 -17.39
N LEU A 138 8.85 5.54 -17.00
CA LEU A 138 7.85 6.12 -17.93
C LEU A 138 8.50 6.96 -19.03
N GLY A 139 9.63 7.59 -18.76
CA GLY A 139 10.44 8.33 -19.75
C GLY A 139 11.28 7.42 -20.66
N GLY A 140 11.29 6.11 -20.44
CA GLY A 140 12.10 5.15 -21.21
C GLY A 140 13.60 5.22 -20.92
N GLU A 141 14.01 5.85 -19.79
CA GLU A 141 15.41 5.96 -19.38
C GLU A 141 15.92 4.66 -18.76
N ILE A 142 15.04 3.90 -18.11
CA ILE A 142 15.33 2.61 -17.48
C ILE A 142 14.24 1.58 -17.81
N SER A 143 14.55 0.29 -17.67
CA SER A 143 13.56 -0.79 -17.78
C SER A 143 12.69 -0.91 -16.52
N TYR A 144 11.55 -1.62 -16.60
CA TYR A 144 10.74 -1.89 -15.41
C TYR A 144 11.49 -2.67 -14.33
N MET A 145 12.39 -3.60 -14.72
CA MET A 145 13.22 -4.34 -13.78
C MET A 145 14.21 -3.46 -13.02
N ASP A 146 14.65 -2.35 -13.62
CA ASP A 146 15.54 -1.41 -12.94
C ASP A 146 14.81 -0.64 -11.83
N VAL A 147 13.47 -0.55 -11.86
CA VAL A 147 12.67 0.10 -10.79
C VAL A 147 12.93 -0.55 -9.43
N TYR A 148 13.20 -1.86 -9.40
CA TYR A 148 13.48 -2.59 -8.17
C TYR A 148 14.87 -2.31 -7.57
N HIS A 149 15.80 -1.76 -8.36
CA HIS A 149 17.23 -1.70 -8.00
C HIS A 149 17.88 -0.34 -8.23
N ASP A 150 17.16 0.65 -8.79
CA ASP A 150 17.72 1.99 -9.07
C ASP A 150 18.08 2.72 -7.76
N ASP A 151 19.19 3.46 -7.78
CA ASP A 151 19.68 4.20 -6.60
C ASP A 151 18.70 5.30 -6.12
N ASP A 152 17.86 5.82 -7.03
CA ASP A 152 16.85 6.85 -6.71
C ASP A 152 15.49 6.26 -6.28
N ARG A 153 15.35 4.93 -6.07
CA ARG A 153 14.05 4.29 -5.78
C ARG A 153 13.34 4.83 -4.54
N SER A 154 14.09 5.22 -3.52
CA SER A 154 13.55 5.82 -2.29
C SER A 154 13.22 7.32 -2.42
N ARG A 155 13.43 7.94 -3.61
CA ARG A 155 13.15 9.36 -3.84
C ARG A 155 11.73 9.59 -4.29
N LEU A 156 10.85 9.90 -3.32
CA LEU A 156 9.43 10.12 -3.56
C LEU A 156 9.15 11.55 -4.05
N LEU A 157 8.24 11.65 -5.00
CA LEU A 157 7.73 12.91 -5.58
C LEU A 157 6.49 13.41 -4.87
N ARG A 158 5.68 12.48 -4.33
CA ARG A 158 4.41 12.76 -3.67
C ARG A 158 4.27 11.92 -2.41
N VAL A 159 3.89 12.53 -1.31
CA VAL A 159 3.68 11.89 0.00
C VAL A 159 2.60 12.65 0.78
N LEU A 160 2.04 12.05 1.81
CA LEU A 160 1.27 12.76 2.84
C LEU A 160 2.22 13.50 3.80
N GLY A 161 1.75 14.61 4.38
CA GLY A 161 2.54 15.51 5.20
C GLY A 161 3.29 16.56 4.38
N LYS A 162 2.88 16.78 3.12
CA LYS A 162 3.47 17.79 2.22
C LYS A 162 2.43 18.35 1.27
N GLU A 163 2.52 19.68 1.03
CA GLU A 163 1.75 20.34 -0.03
C GLU A 163 2.56 20.50 -1.32
N PRO A 164 1.92 20.42 -2.50
CA PRO A 164 0.53 20.02 -2.70
C PRO A 164 0.33 18.49 -2.54
N CYS A 165 -0.71 18.10 -1.80
CA CYS A 165 -1.12 16.71 -1.70
C CYS A 165 -1.84 16.29 -3.01
N ARG A 166 -1.31 15.28 -3.72
CA ARG A 166 -1.83 14.83 -5.01
C ARG A 166 -1.91 13.29 -5.05
N PRO A 167 -2.87 12.70 -4.34
CA PRO A 167 -3.16 11.26 -4.45
C PRO A 167 -3.76 10.94 -5.82
N GLU A 168 -3.68 9.67 -6.21
CA GLU A 168 -4.35 9.14 -7.39
C GLU A 168 -5.36 8.07 -6.97
N ALA A 169 -6.54 8.08 -7.61
CA ALA A 169 -7.59 7.11 -7.38
C ALA A 169 -7.90 6.32 -8.63
N GLY A 170 -8.47 5.13 -8.43
CA GLY A 170 -9.01 4.30 -9.49
C GLY A 170 -10.16 3.45 -8.99
N GLN A 171 -10.88 2.85 -9.92
CA GLN A 171 -11.97 1.94 -9.63
C GLN A 171 -12.04 0.82 -10.68
N GLY A 172 -12.68 -0.27 -10.33
CA GLY A 172 -12.90 -1.38 -11.25
C GLY A 172 -13.94 -2.36 -10.72
N SER A 173 -14.43 -3.21 -11.60
CA SER A 173 -15.33 -4.31 -11.22
C SER A 173 -14.55 -5.38 -10.47
N VAL A 174 -15.27 -6.10 -9.60
CA VAL A 174 -14.77 -7.22 -8.80
C VAL A 174 -15.63 -8.46 -9.08
N SER A 175 -14.98 -9.59 -9.16
CA SER A 175 -15.61 -10.90 -9.34
C SER A 175 -15.10 -11.90 -8.29
N PRO A 176 -15.88 -12.94 -7.98
CA PRO A 176 -15.37 -14.05 -7.17
C PRO A 176 -14.10 -14.65 -7.78
N GLY A 177 -13.10 -14.87 -6.93
CA GLY A 177 -11.77 -15.33 -7.36
C GLY A 177 -10.77 -14.21 -7.63
N ASP A 178 -11.19 -12.94 -7.61
CA ASP A 178 -10.27 -11.81 -7.66
C ASP A 178 -9.47 -11.71 -6.36
N ALA A 179 -8.24 -11.24 -6.47
CA ALA A 179 -7.34 -11.05 -5.35
C ALA A 179 -6.66 -9.69 -5.38
N PHE A 180 -6.32 -9.18 -4.19
CA PHE A 180 -5.63 -7.90 -4.05
C PHE A 180 -4.45 -8.06 -3.07
N LEU A 181 -3.39 -7.29 -3.33
CA LEU A 181 -2.24 -7.17 -2.42
C LEU A 181 -1.94 -5.69 -2.24
N LEU A 182 -1.95 -5.22 -0.98
CA LEU A 182 -1.39 -3.93 -0.61
C LEU A 182 -0.04 -4.19 0.06
N CYS A 183 1.01 -3.43 -0.26
CA CYS A 183 2.30 -3.60 0.40
C CYS A 183 3.16 -2.32 0.37
N SER A 184 4.09 -2.20 1.34
CA SER A 184 5.14 -1.18 1.35
C SER A 184 6.31 -1.54 0.43
N ASP A 185 7.21 -0.59 0.20
CA ASP A 185 8.38 -0.74 -0.69
C ASP A 185 9.34 -1.82 -0.18
N GLY A 186 9.59 -1.90 1.12
CA GLY A 186 10.44 -2.93 1.71
C GLY A 186 9.97 -4.36 1.45
N PHE A 187 8.72 -4.54 1.01
CA PHE A 187 8.23 -5.83 0.54
C PHE A 187 8.42 -6.00 -0.97
N TRP A 188 7.85 -5.09 -1.81
CA TRP A 188 7.83 -5.29 -3.25
C TRP A 188 9.20 -5.17 -3.92
N GLU A 189 10.16 -4.48 -3.34
CA GLU A 189 11.55 -4.44 -3.83
C GLU A 189 12.19 -5.83 -3.93
N TYR A 190 11.73 -6.78 -3.14
CA TYR A 190 12.30 -8.13 -3.05
C TYR A 190 11.41 -9.27 -3.55
N VAL A 191 10.17 -8.97 -3.98
CA VAL A 191 9.24 -9.96 -4.54
C VAL A 191 8.65 -9.42 -5.83
N TYR A 192 9.03 -10.00 -6.96
CA TYR A 192 8.68 -9.49 -8.28
C TYR A 192 7.26 -9.86 -8.71
N ASN A 193 6.68 -9.10 -9.63
CA ASN A 193 5.29 -9.25 -10.08
C ASN A 193 4.95 -10.68 -10.51
N GLU A 194 5.82 -11.31 -11.29
CA GLU A 194 5.62 -12.68 -11.78
C GLU A 194 5.66 -13.71 -10.64
N GLU A 195 6.44 -13.44 -9.60
CA GLU A 195 6.54 -14.27 -8.41
C GLU A 195 5.30 -14.14 -7.53
N ILE A 196 4.79 -12.91 -7.37
CA ILE A 196 3.54 -12.62 -6.65
C ILE A 196 2.38 -13.38 -7.30
N GLN A 197 2.27 -13.32 -8.64
CA GLN A 197 1.27 -14.04 -9.42
C GLN A 197 1.44 -15.57 -9.30
N ALA A 198 2.67 -16.07 -9.44
CA ALA A 198 2.95 -17.51 -9.34
C ALA A 198 2.61 -18.09 -7.95
N ASP A 199 2.78 -17.29 -6.90
CA ASP A 199 2.43 -17.71 -5.54
C ASP A 199 0.92 -17.58 -5.27
N LEU A 200 0.22 -16.61 -5.89
CA LEU A 200 -1.25 -16.54 -5.89
C LEU A 200 -1.87 -17.81 -6.47
N CYS A 201 -1.37 -18.29 -7.61
CA CYS A 201 -1.89 -19.49 -8.28
C CYS A 201 -1.72 -20.78 -7.45
N LYS A 202 -0.86 -20.79 -6.43
CA LYS A 202 -0.65 -21.94 -5.54
C LYS A 202 -1.45 -21.86 -4.26
N ALA A 203 -1.77 -20.63 -3.83
CA ALA A 203 -2.39 -20.38 -2.54
C ALA A 203 -3.90 -20.64 -2.57
N ARG A 204 -4.42 -21.15 -1.45
CA ARG A 204 -5.85 -21.39 -1.23
C ARG A 204 -6.46 -20.37 -0.27
N THR A 205 -5.62 -19.63 0.46
CA THR A 205 -6.02 -18.62 1.43
C THR A 205 -5.11 -17.40 1.33
N PRO A 206 -5.58 -16.19 1.72
CA PRO A 206 -4.74 -15.01 1.78
C PRO A 206 -3.47 -15.21 2.61
N LYS A 207 -3.59 -15.95 3.71
CA LYS A 207 -2.44 -16.28 4.56
C LYS A 207 -1.39 -17.12 3.84
N GLU A 208 -1.82 -18.19 3.16
CA GLU A 208 -0.92 -19.07 2.42
C GLU A 208 -0.20 -18.29 1.29
N TRP A 209 -0.91 -17.38 0.61
CA TRP A 209 -0.31 -16.50 -0.39
C TRP A 209 0.76 -15.59 0.21
N ALA A 210 0.45 -14.94 1.34
CA ALA A 210 1.42 -14.14 2.07
C ALA A 210 2.65 -14.94 2.51
N GLU A 211 2.47 -16.14 3.05
CA GLU A 211 3.56 -17.01 3.53
C GLU A 211 4.49 -17.43 2.38
N LEU A 212 3.96 -17.78 1.21
CA LEU A 212 4.76 -18.11 0.03
C LEU A 212 5.62 -16.93 -0.42
N MET A 213 5.03 -15.75 -0.51
CA MET A 213 5.74 -14.51 -0.87
C MET A 213 6.78 -14.11 0.18
N LEU A 214 6.47 -14.23 1.49
CA LEU A 214 7.40 -13.95 2.58
C LEU A 214 8.62 -14.89 2.57
N LEU A 215 8.47 -16.15 2.16
CA LEU A 215 9.61 -17.05 1.97
C LEU A 215 10.58 -16.57 0.89
N ARG A 216 10.09 -15.96 -0.19
CA ARG A 216 10.94 -15.35 -1.22
C ARG A 216 11.63 -14.11 -0.67
N HIS A 217 10.86 -13.23 -0.03
CA HIS A 217 11.34 -12.00 0.59
C HIS A 217 12.52 -12.29 1.52
N ILE A 218 12.33 -13.16 2.52
CA ILE A 218 13.36 -13.49 3.53
C ILE A 218 14.64 -14.05 2.89
N ARG A 219 14.53 -14.83 1.81
CA ARG A 219 15.70 -15.41 1.12
C ARG A 219 16.51 -14.40 0.33
N ARG A 220 15.90 -13.31 -0.11
CA ARG A 220 16.51 -12.30 -1.00
C ARG A 220 16.97 -11.05 -0.25
N THR A 221 16.30 -10.75 0.85
CA THR A 221 16.52 -9.51 1.60
C THR A 221 17.87 -9.52 2.30
N PRO A 222 18.70 -8.46 2.13
CA PRO A 222 19.98 -8.32 2.84
C PRO A 222 19.76 -7.97 4.33
N PRO A 223 20.79 -8.15 5.17
CA PRO A 223 20.77 -7.61 6.53
C PRO A 223 20.57 -6.08 6.52
N GLY A 224 19.79 -5.57 7.47
CA GLY A 224 19.51 -4.13 7.57
C GLY A 224 18.43 -3.63 6.61
N ASN A 225 17.64 -4.53 6.02
CA ASN A 225 16.50 -4.21 5.17
C ASN A 225 15.46 -3.33 5.87
N ASP A 226 14.63 -2.69 5.06
CA ASP A 226 13.57 -1.80 5.54
C ASP A 226 12.42 -2.53 6.24
N ASN A 227 11.54 -1.75 6.85
CA ASN A 227 10.24 -2.23 7.30
C ASN A 227 9.48 -2.81 6.10
N PHE A 228 8.73 -3.86 6.30
CA PHE A 228 7.93 -4.45 5.24
C PHE A 228 6.58 -4.93 5.75
N SER A 229 5.56 -4.55 5.03
CA SER A 229 4.17 -4.81 5.38
C SER A 229 3.36 -5.21 4.18
N LEU A 230 2.37 -6.06 4.40
CA LEU A 230 1.44 -6.47 3.36
C LEU A 230 0.05 -6.79 3.90
N ILE A 231 -0.95 -6.62 3.03
CA ILE A 231 -2.33 -7.08 3.21
C ILE A 231 -2.69 -7.88 1.96
N THR A 232 -3.00 -9.16 2.12
CA THR A 232 -3.54 -10.01 1.06
C THR A 232 -5.04 -10.16 1.24
N VAL A 233 -5.80 -10.08 0.13
CA VAL A 233 -7.27 -10.10 0.14
C VAL A 233 -7.77 -11.02 -0.96
N PHE A 234 -8.71 -11.91 -0.64
CA PHE A 234 -9.44 -12.75 -1.60
C PHE A 234 -10.93 -12.40 -1.58
N VAL A 235 -11.51 -12.30 -2.77
CA VAL A 235 -12.96 -12.19 -2.96
C VAL A 235 -13.52 -13.59 -3.20
N GLU A 236 -14.25 -14.11 -2.22
CA GLU A 236 -14.76 -15.49 -2.24
C GLU A 236 -16.14 -15.60 -2.88
N ALA A 237 -17.04 -14.64 -2.59
CA ALA A 237 -18.38 -14.56 -3.17
C ALA A 237 -18.90 -13.12 -3.23
N LEU A 238 -19.73 -12.84 -4.25
CA LEU A 238 -20.58 -11.64 -4.29
C LEU A 238 -22.00 -12.06 -3.83
N GLU A 239 -22.62 -11.23 -3.00
CA GLU A 239 -24.03 -11.39 -2.59
C GLU A 239 -24.95 -10.85 -3.68
#